data_19f86a8c770f3c232f1944933b936b83
#
_entry.id   19f86a8c770f3c232f1944933b936b83
#
_cell.length_a   1.000
_cell.length_b   1.000
_cell.length_c   1.000
_cell.angle_alpha   90.00
_cell.angle_beta   90.00
_cell.angle_gamma   90.00
#
_symmetry.space_group_name_H-M   'P 1'
#
loop_
_entity.id
_entity.type
_entity.pdbx_description
1 polymer ?
#
loop_
_entity_poly.entity_id
_entity_poly.type
_entity_poly.pdbx_seq_one_letter_code
_entity_poly.pdbx_strand_id
1 'polypeptide(L)'
;MKIYITGLPSGYEVEHLARLFYPMAPLTLTPPEPAEDCLWAEKTDTGLQVLVRQGEKSKTLEAPLPLPVEQGGETPEFALASLTYDLLRQWTGIRPPWGKMTGVRPVRLIHDKRAAGWSTEQIDHFFLQRFDCSEQKYEMAKEIADLQEPILQLGSAPKTYSLYIGIPFCPSRCSYCSFVSCNLDRDRKLVQPYVDCLCKEVAEIRVQAERAGLTLCSIYIGGGTPTSLSAAQLRQLMGTVRENFDLSKVVEYTVEAGRPDCTDAEKLAVIKEYGATRISINPQTFSDEVLANIGRKHSAQDILDCYADARRAGHEDINMDLIAGLPGDTVEGFEHSLRQAIALQPENITVHTLTLKRASRIVIEDQKENDYADVAAMLEKCHLLAEAGYRPYYLYRQKNTLQNLENVGWCKPGHEGYYNIYIMEEVQTILSAGAGGSTKLVADGGKRMQRIFNFKYPNEYIQRFAEVLERKKGVAEFYDHNLGTETTG
;
A
#
# COMPACT_ATOMS: atom_id res chain seq x y z
N MET A 1 -25.17 -11.46 13.77
CA MET A 1 -24.48 -12.55 13.04
C MET A 1 -23.13 -12.82 13.71
N LYS A 2 -22.83 -14.05 14.10
CA LYS A 2 -21.50 -14.51 14.56
C LYS A 2 -20.95 -15.54 13.56
N ILE A 3 -19.63 -15.64 13.45
CA ILE A 3 -18.95 -16.60 12.57
C ILE A 3 -18.40 -17.72 13.44
N TYR A 4 -18.78 -18.96 13.14
CA TYR A 4 -18.32 -20.18 13.80
C TYR A 4 -17.53 -21.02 12.81
N ILE A 5 -16.33 -21.47 13.22
CA ILE A 5 -15.47 -22.32 12.39
C ILE A 5 -15.05 -23.52 13.24
N THR A 6 -15.35 -24.74 12.77
CA THR A 6 -15.04 -25.98 13.48
C THR A 6 -14.35 -27.00 12.57
N GLY A 7 -13.61 -27.93 13.15
CA GLY A 7 -12.95 -29.04 12.44
C GLY A 7 -11.68 -28.65 11.65
N LEU A 8 -11.18 -27.42 11.78
CA LEU A 8 -9.94 -26.96 11.17
C LEU A 8 -8.93 -26.51 12.23
N PRO A 9 -7.61 -26.69 12.00
CA PRO A 9 -6.57 -26.17 12.88
C PRO A 9 -6.47 -24.64 12.85
N SER A 10 -6.87 -24.02 11.73
CA SER A 10 -6.96 -22.58 11.51
C SER A 10 -8.24 -22.27 10.73
N GLY A 11 -8.91 -21.19 11.08
CA GLY A 11 -10.07 -20.68 10.34
C GLY A 11 -9.76 -19.42 9.52
N TYR A 12 -8.48 -19.12 9.29
CA TYR A 12 -8.04 -17.85 8.73
C TYR A 12 -8.67 -17.54 7.35
N GLU A 13 -8.63 -18.48 6.41
CA GLU A 13 -9.19 -18.27 5.07
C GLU A 13 -10.72 -18.14 5.09
N VAL A 14 -11.39 -18.99 5.89
CA VAL A 14 -12.85 -18.92 6.08
C VAL A 14 -13.27 -17.58 6.68
N GLU A 15 -12.58 -17.14 7.75
CA GLU A 15 -12.83 -15.85 8.38
C GLU A 15 -12.69 -14.70 7.37
N HIS A 16 -11.62 -14.72 6.58
CA HIS A 16 -11.36 -13.63 5.63
C HIS A 16 -12.41 -13.56 4.53
N LEU A 17 -12.87 -14.69 3.99
CA LEU A 17 -13.94 -14.70 3.01
C LEU A 17 -15.30 -14.35 3.62
N ALA A 18 -15.61 -14.83 4.83
CA ALA A 18 -16.84 -14.46 5.53
C ALA A 18 -16.93 -12.95 5.82
N ARG A 19 -15.78 -12.33 6.15
CA ARG A 19 -15.70 -10.88 6.40
C ARG A 19 -15.89 -10.00 5.17
N LEU A 20 -15.86 -10.55 3.95
CA LEU A 20 -16.28 -9.82 2.75
C LEU A 20 -17.77 -9.45 2.79
N PHE A 21 -18.57 -10.25 3.50
CA PHE A 21 -20.02 -10.08 3.62
C PHE A 21 -20.43 -9.53 4.99
N TYR A 22 -19.70 -9.91 6.04
CA TYR A 22 -19.95 -9.51 7.43
C TYR A 22 -18.68 -8.97 8.10
N PRO A 23 -18.23 -7.75 7.75
CA PRO A 23 -16.91 -7.23 8.17
C PRO A 23 -16.69 -7.18 9.68
N MET A 24 -17.75 -6.91 10.45
CA MET A 24 -17.70 -6.73 11.90
C MET A 24 -18.14 -7.95 12.70
N ALA A 25 -18.45 -9.08 12.05
CA ALA A 25 -18.93 -10.27 12.75
C ALA A 25 -17.83 -10.85 13.67
N PRO A 26 -18.15 -11.13 14.96
CA PRO A 26 -17.21 -11.80 15.86
C PRO A 26 -16.97 -13.25 15.43
N LEU A 27 -15.73 -13.71 15.60
CA LEU A 27 -15.31 -15.08 15.31
C LEU A 27 -15.31 -15.93 16.58
N THR A 28 -15.78 -17.17 16.47
CA THR A 28 -15.73 -18.18 17.51
C THR A 28 -15.32 -19.52 16.91
N LEU A 29 -14.52 -20.29 17.64
CA LEU A 29 -14.04 -21.62 17.22
C LEU A 29 -14.80 -22.78 17.90
N THR A 30 -15.95 -22.48 18.48
CA THR A 30 -16.87 -23.46 19.11
C THR A 30 -18.15 -23.56 18.28
N PRO A 31 -18.88 -24.67 18.31
CA PRO A 31 -20.17 -24.76 17.63
C PRO A 31 -21.18 -23.72 18.14
N PRO A 32 -22.12 -23.24 17.27
CA PRO A 32 -23.17 -22.31 17.67
C PRO A 32 -24.21 -22.99 18.58
N GLU A 33 -24.90 -22.17 19.38
CA GLU A 33 -26.08 -22.62 20.10
C GLU A 33 -27.24 -22.91 19.12
N PRO A 34 -28.13 -23.85 19.45
CA PRO A 34 -29.32 -24.11 18.66
C PRO A 34 -30.14 -22.82 18.46
N ALA A 35 -30.56 -22.55 17.22
CA ALA A 35 -31.34 -21.35 16.84
C ALA A 35 -30.62 -20.00 16.92
N GLU A 36 -29.33 -19.94 17.20
CA GLU A 36 -28.56 -18.68 17.14
C GLU A 36 -28.38 -18.20 15.69
N ASP A 37 -28.49 -16.89 15.48
CA ASP A 37 -28.13 -16.25 14.21
C ASP A 37 -26.63 -16.37 13.94
N CYS A 38 -26.25 -17.20 12.99
CA CYS A 38 -24.86 -17.56 12.76
C CYS A 38 -24.54 -17.84 11.29
N LEU A 39 -23.25 -17.71 11.00
CA LEU A 39 -22.57 -18.41 9.91
C LEU A 39 -21.71 -19.50 10.55
N TRP A 40 -21.96 -20.76 10.23
CA TRP A 40 -21.19 -21.88 10.75
C TRP A 40 -20.55 -22.66 9.60
N ALA A 41 -19.23 -22.70 9.59
CA ALA A 41 -18.43 -23.45 8.64
C ALA A 41 -17.72 -24.60 9.36
N GLU A 42 -17.95 -25.82 8.91
CA GLU A 42 -17.46 -27.02 9.57
C GLU A 42 -16.77 -27.96 8.57
N LYS A 43 -15.59 -28.45 8.95
CA LYS A 43 -14.97 -29.62 8.35
C LYS A 43 -15.24 -30.83 9.24
N THR A 44 -15.95 -31.85 8.71
CA THR A 44 -16.17 -33.16 9.34
C THR A 44 -15.15 -34.17 8.81
N ASP A 45 -15.22 -35.39 9.32
CA ASP A 45 -14.41 -36.53 8.81
C ASP A 45 -14.80 -36.92 7.37
N THR A 46 -16.03 -36.63 6.95
CA THR A 46 -16.60 -37.08 5.69
C THR A 46 -16.82 -35.98 4.66
N GLY A 47 -16.76 -34.71 5.07
CA GLY A 47 -17.07 -33.60 4.15
C GLY A 47 -16.91 -32.20 4.75
N LEU A 48 -17.38 -31.23 4.00
CA LEU A 48 -17.45 -29.83 4.35
C LEU A 48 -18.91 -29.39 4.41
N GLN A 49 -19.27 -28.61 5.41
CA GLN A 49 -20.62 -28.08 5.57
C GLN A 49 -20.55 -26.59 5.94
N VAL A 50 -21.43 -25.77 5.36
CA VAL A 50 -21.59 -24.37 5.75
C VAL A 50 -23.08 -24.07 5.90
N LEU A 51 -23.45 -23.51 7.05
CA LEU A 51 -24.80 -23.07 7.40
C LEU A 51 -24.81 -21.55 7.63
N VAL A 52 -25.75 -20.84 7.02
CA VAL A 52 -26.15 -19.50 7.44
C VAL A 52 -27.55 -19.53 8.01
N ARG A 53 -27.77 -18.85 9.15
CA ARG A 53 -29.07 -18.72 9.81
C ARG A 53 -29.30 -17.30 10.27
N GLN A 54 -30.50 -16.77 10.01
CA GLN A 54 -30.95 -15.47 10.49
C GLN A 54 -32.46 -15.50 10.75
N GLY A 55 -32.82 -15.45 12.01
CA GLY A 55 -34.19 -15.69 12.45
C GLY A 55 -34.69 -17.08 12.01
N GLU A 56 -35.85 -17.12 11.36
CA GLU A 56 -36.44 -18.36 10.85
C GLU A 56 -35.85 -18.86 9.52
N LYS A 57 -35.03 -18.04 8.86
CA LYS A 57 -34.41 -18.38 7.58
C LYS A 57 -33.07 -19.07 7.79
N SER A 58 -32.83 -20.13 7.06
CA SER A 58 -31.51 -20.78 7.00
C SER A 58 -31.24 -21.37 5.62
N LYS A 59 -29.94 -21.50 5.31
CA LYS A 59 -29.47 -22.17 4.10
C LYS A 59 -28.19 -22.93 4.42
N THR A 60 -28.08 -24.12 3.87
CA THR A 60 -26.89 -24.98 4.03
C THR A 60 -26.33 -25.34 2.66
N LEU A 61 -25.01 -25.37 2.54
CA LEU A 61 -24.29 -26.02 1.45
C LEU A 61 -23.36 -27.08 2.02
N GLU A 62 -23.21 -28.18 1.28
CA GLU A 62 -22.33 -29.29 1.62
C GLU A 62 -21.45 -29.63 0.42
N ALA A 63 -20.25 -30.13 0.70
CA ALA A 63 -19.31 -30.60 -0.32
C ALA A 63 -18.49 -31.78 0.24
N PRO A 64 -18.02 -32.70 -0.61
CA PRO A 64 -17.06 -33.74 -0.19
C PRO A 64 -15.73 -33.09 0.21
N LEU A 65 -14.90 -33.84 0.94
CA LEU A 65 -13.51 -33.40 1.18
C LEU A 65 -12.77 -33.27 -0.16
N PRO A 66 -11.96 -32.23 -0.34
CA PRO A 66 -11.15 -32.06 -1.55
C PRO A 66 -10.12 -33.19 -1.67
N LEU A 67 -9.70 -33.49 -2.88
CA LEU A 67 -8.53 -34.34 -3.10
C LEU A 67 -7.29 -33.71 -2.43
N PRO A 68 -6.32 -34.51 -1.99
CA PRO A 68 -5.04 -34.01 -1.51
C PRO A 68 -4.35 -33.10 -2.53
N VAL A 69 -3.60 -32.09 -2.06
CA VAL A 69 -2.92 -31.11 -2.92
C VAL A 69 -1.94 -31.81 -3.88
N GLU A 70 -1.28 -32.88 -3.43
CA GLU A 70 -0.36 -33.70 -4.22
C GLU A 70 -1.05 -34.41 -5.40
N GLN A 71 -2.39 -34.53 -5.34
CA GLN A 71 -3.23 -35.10 -6.39
C GLN A 71 -3.97 -34.03 -7.19
N GLY A 72 -3.53 -32.76 -7.12
CA GLY A 72 -4.13 -31.64 -7.80
C GLY A 72 -5.38 -31.07 -7.14
N GLY A 73 -5.65 -31.46 -5.90
CA GLY A 73 -6.75 -30.91 -5.10
C GLY A 73 -6.39 -29.60 -4.38
N GLU A 74 -7.23 -29.24 -3.42
CA GLU A 74 -7.08 -28.01 -2.64
C GLU A 74 -6.92 -28.33 -1.14
N THR A 75 -6.43 -27.36 -0.37
CA THR A 75 -6.45 -27.49 1.08
C THR A 75 -7.89 -27.53 1.59
N PRO A 76 -8.24 -28.35 2.59
CA PRO A 76 -9.58 -28.36 3.18
C PRO A 76 -10.03 -27.00 3.70
N GLU A 77 -9.09 -26.17 4.16
CA GLU A 77 -9.35 -24.80 4.61
C GLU A 77 -9.82 -23.91 3.45
N PHE A 78 -9.12 -23.92 2.31
CA PHE A 78 -9.51 -23.13 1.14
C PHE A 78 -10.83 -23.66 0.52
N ALA A 79 -11.05 -24.97 0.50
CA ALA A 79 -12.30 -25.55 0.01
C ALA A 79 -13.49 -25.14 0.90
N LEU A 80 -13.35 -25.17 2.24
CA LEU A 80 -14.38 -24.72 3.17
C LEU A 80 -14.61 -23.20 3.05
N ALA A 81 -13.55 -22.41 2.90
CA ALA A 81 -13.64 -20.98 2.66
C ALA A 81 -14.37 -20.67 1.35
N SER A 82 -14.08 -21.42 0.29
CA SER A 82 -14.74 -21.31 -1.01
C SER A 82 -16.24 -21.64 -0.92
N LEU A 83 -16.58 -22.72 -0.23
CA LEU A 83 -17.98 -23.11 0.04
C LEU A 83 -18.72 -22.03 0.85
N THR A 84 -18.02 -21.42 1.83
CA THR A 84 -18.55 -20.31 2.63
C THR A 84 -18.87 -19.10 1.75
N TYR A 85 -17.95 -18.73 0.86
CA TYR A 85 -18.17 -17.65 -0.09
C TYR A 85 -19.37 -17.93 -1.00
N ASP A 86 -19.47 -19.14 -1.56
CA ASP A 86 -20.54 -19.51 -2.47
C ASP A 86 -21.93 -19.50 -1.77
N LEU A 87 -21.99 -19.93 -0.50
CA LEU A 87 -23.21 -19.81 0.31
C LEU A 87 -23.58 -18.35 0.55
N LEU A 88 -22.63 -17.52 0.98
CA LEU A 88 -22.88 -16.13 1.34
C LEU A 88 -23.25 -15.29 0.11
N ARG A 89 -22.62 -15.54 -1.04
CA ARG A 89 -23.03 -14.93 -2.31
C ARG A 89 -24.48 -15.22 -2.67
N GLN A 90 -24.92 -16.47 -2.50
CA GLN A 90 -26.30 -16.88 -2.75
C GLN A 90 -27.28 -16.33 -1.71
N TRP A 91 -26.82 -16.16 -0.46
CA TRP A 91 -27.64 -15.68 0.65
C TRP A 91 -27.87 -14.16 0.60
N THR A 92 -26.82 -13.41 0.34
CA THR A 92 -26.83 -11.95 0.37
C THR A 92 -27.12 -11.31 -0.99
N GLY A 93 -26.91 -12.04 -2.09
CA GLY A 93 -26.93 -11.49 -3.46
C GLY A 93 -25.68 -10.64 -3.79
N ILE A 94 -24.75 -10.45 -2.86
CA ILE A 94 -23.54 -9.65 -3.05
C ILE A 94 -22.48 -10.50 -3.76
N ARG A 95 -21.84 -9.94 -4.79
CA ARG A 95 -20.65 -10.51 -5.44
C ARG A 95 -19.47 -9.55 -5.23
N PRO A 96 -18.56 -9.83 -4.27
CA PRO A 96 -17.36 -9.04 -4.10
C PRO A 96 -16.54 -8.93 -5.39
N PRO A 97 -16.07 -7.73 -5.80
CA PRO A 97 -15.42 -7.54 -7.11
C PRO A 97 -14.16 -8.39 -7.32
N TRP A 98 -13.42 -8.67 -6.24
CA TRP A 98 -12.25 -9.54 -6.26
C TRP A 98 -12.57 -11.02 -5.93
N GLY A 99 -13.85 -11.37 -5.87
CA GLY A 99 -14.31 -12.74 -5.59
C GLY A 99 -13.72 -13.31 -4.30
N LYS A 100 -13.20 -14.53 -4.39
CA LYS A 100 -12.57 -15.29 -3.29
C LYS A 100 -11.13 -14.84 -2.99
N MET A 101 -10.60 -13.85 -3.72
CA MET A 101 -9.22 -13.39 -3.54
C MET A 101 -9.11 -12.49 -2.31
N THR A 102 -8.42 -12.95 -1.28
CA THR A 102 -8.15 -12.19 -0.04
C THR A 102 -6.75 -11.58 -0.01
N GLY A 103 -5.88 -11.97 -0.96
CA GLY A 103 -4.51 -11.48 -1.08
C GLY A 103 -4.44 -9.99 -1.40
N VAL A 104 -3.35 -9.37 -0.98
CA VAL A 104 -3.15 -7.91 -1.10
C VAL A 104 -2.55 -7.48 -2.44
N ARG A 105 -2.06 -8.40 -3.26
CA ARG A 105 -1.30 -8.12 -4.50
C ARG A 105 -1.78 -8.94 -5.69
N PRO A 106 -2.95 -8.63 -6.28
CA PRO A 106 -3.47 -9.38 -7.43
C PRO A 106 -2.53 -9.37 -8.64
N VAL A 107 -1.88 -8.22 -8.91
CA VAL A 107 -0.93 -8.06 -10.03
C VAL A 107 0.28 -8.99 -9.86
N ARG A 108 0.83 -9.07 -8.63
CA ARG A 108 1.92 -9.98 -8.32
C ARG A 108 1.59 -11.44 -8.63
N LEU A 109 0.34 -11.87 -8.39
CA LEU A 109 -0.09 -13.23 -8.73
C LEU A 109 -0.03 -13.48 -10.24
N ILE A 110 -0.32 -12.49 -11.06
CA ILE A 110 -0.19 -12.61 -12.53
C ILE A 110 1.28 -12.81 -12.89
N HIS A 111 2.19 -11.97 -12.36
CA HIS A 111 3.62 -12.11 -12.60
C HIS A 111 4.15 -13.46 -12.13
N ASP A 112 3.80 -13.92 -10.94
CA ASP A 112 4.24 -15.21 -10.39
C ASP A 112 3.74 -16.38 -11.25
N LYS A 113 2.52 -16.33 -11.77
CA LYS A 113 1.96 -17.37 -12.67
C LYS A 113 2.66 -17.37 -14.03
N ARG A 114 2.91 -16.18 -14.61
CA ARG A 114 3.69 -16.04 -15.85
C ARG A 114 5.12 -16.60 -15.67
N ALA A 115 5.79 -16.25 -14.58
CA ALA A 115 7.12 -16.78 -14.26
C ALA A 115 7.12 -18.30 -14.04
N ALA A 116 6.01 -18.89 -13.60
CA ALA A 116 5.81 -20.33 -13.48
C ALA A 116 5.42 -21.00 -14.81
N GLY A 117 5.35 -20.27 -15.92
CA GLY A 117 5.07 -20.81 -17.26
C GLY A 117 3.59 -21.09 -17.54
N TRP A 118 2.67 -20.49 -16.78
CA TRP A 118 1.24 -20.65 -17.05
C TRP A 118 0.85 -19.92 -18.34
N SER A 119 -0.05 -20.53 -19.12
CA SER A 119 -0.65 -19.87 -20.29
C SER A 119 -1.66 -18.79 -19.84
N THR A 120 -2.00 -17.88 -20.77
CA THR A 120 -3.01 -16.86 -20.52
C THR A 120 -4.34 -17.50 -20.12
N GLU A 121 -4.79 -18.56 -20.80
CA GLU A 121 -6.03 -19.26 -20.51
C GLU A 121 -6.03 -19.88 -19.10
N GLN A 122 -4.88 -20.37 -18.62
CA GLN A 122 -4.74 -20.89 -17.26
C GLN A 122 -4.86 -19.78 -16.22
N ILE A 123 -4.31 -18.60 -16.50
CA ILE A 123 -4.40 -17.42 -15.64
C ILE A 123 -5.83 -16.87 -15.64
N ASP A 124 -6.47 -16.76 -16.80
CA ASP A 124 -7.88 -16.36 -16.95
C ASP A 124 -8.79 -17.27 -16.13
N HIS A 125 -8.64 -18.59 -16.28
CA HIS A 125 -9.40 -19.57 -15.50
C HIS A 125 -9.16 -19.42 -13.98
N PHE A 126 -7.91 -19.18 -13.58
CA PHE A 126 -7.56 -18.98 -12.17
C PHE A 126 -8.27 -17.77 -11.56
N PHE A 127 -8.26 -16.62 -12.24
CA PHE A 127 -8.91 -15.40 -11.71
C PHE A 127 -10.42 -15.46 -11.83
N LEU A 128 -10.94 -15.79 -13.02
CA LEU A 128 -12.36 -15.66 -13.34
C LEU A 128 -13.20 -16.83 -12.83
N GLN A 129 -12.70 -18.07 -12.94
CA GLN A 129 -13.47 -19.26 -12.59
C GLN A 129 -13.17 -19.71 -11.15
N ARG A 130 -11.89 -19.90 -10.81
CA ARG A 130 -11.53 -20.42 -9.48
C ARG A 130 -11.76 -19.40 -8.38
N PHE A 131 -11.38 -18.14 -8.60
CA PHE A 131 -11.51 -17.06 -7.61
C PHE A 131 -12.78 -16.22 -7.76
N ASP A 132 -13.59 -16.39 -8.79
CA ASP A 132 -14.81 -15.61 -9.06
C ASP A 132 -14.54 -14.10 -9.10
N CYS A 133 -13.33 -13.69 -9.52
CA CYS A 133 -12.98 -12.28 -9.71
C CYS A 133 -13.84 -11.70 -10.84
N SER A 134 -14.26 -10.44 -10.72
CA SER A 134 -14.98 -9.79 -11.82
C SER A 134 -14.04 -9.56 -13.00
N GLU A 135 -14.57 -9.66 -14.22
CA GLU A 135 -13.82 -9.44 -15.45
C GLU A 135 -13.14 -8.06 -15.45
N GLN A 136 -13.87 -7.01 -15.05
CA GLN A 136 -13.34 -5.64 -14.96
C GLN A 136 -12.09 -5.55 -14.06
N LYS A 137 -12.10 -6.19 -12.88
CA LYS A 137 -10.95 -6.15 -11.96
C LYS A 137 -9.78 -6.99 -12.46
N TYR A 138 -10.08 -8.11 -13.08
CA TYR A 138 -9.05 -8.95 -13.69
C TYR A 138 -8.38 -8.27 -14.88
N GLU A 139 -9.13 -7.68 -15.81
CA GLU A 139 -8.56 -6.97 -16.96
C GLU A 139 -7.72 -5.76 -16.51
N MET A 140 -8.16 -4.99 -15.50
CA MET A 140 -7.34 -3.94 -14.91
C MET A 140 -6.03 -4.47 -14.33
N ALA A 141 -6.06 -5.57 -13.58
CA ALA A 141 -4.85 -6.17 -13.03
C ALA A 141 -3.89 -6.70 -14.12
N LYS A 142 -4.44 -7.23 -15.20
CA LYS A 142 -3.69 -7.72 -16.37
C LYS A 142 -3.05 -6.57 -17.15
N GLU A 143 -3.78 -5.47 -17.40
CA GLU A 143 -3.24 -4.25 -18.01
C GLU A 143 -2.06 -3.70 -17.20
N ILE A 144 -2.21 -3.63 -15.87
CA ILE A 144 -1.14 -3.22 -14.97
C ILE A 144 0.07 -4.16 -15.08
N ALA A 145 -0.16 -5.48 -15.09
CA ALA A 145 0.93 -6.45 -15.21
C ALA A 145 1.70 -6.30 -16.52
N ASP A 146 1.00 -6.07 -17.63
CA ASP A 146 1.61 -5.86 -18.95
C ASP A 146 2.45 -4.57 -18.97
N LEU A 147 1.93 -3.49 -18.39
CA LEU A 147 2.64 -2.22 -18.29
C LEU A 147 3.88 -2.31 -17.39
N GLN A 148 3.79 -3.07 -16.30
CA GLN A 148 4.89 -3.22 -15.33
C GLN A 148 6.04 -4.09 -15.85
N GLU A 149 5.83 -4.98 -16.78
CA GLU A 149 6.83 -5.96 -17.22
C GLU A 149 8.22 -5.34 -17.56
N PRO A 150 8.34 -4.31 -18.41
CA PRO A 150 9.64 -3.69 -18.72
C PRO A 150 10.23 -2.95 -17.51
N ILE A 151 9.40 -2.38 -16.64
CA ILE A 151 9.83 -1.66 -15.43
C ILE A 151 10.39 -2.64 -14.40
N LEU A 152 9.73 -3.79 -14.24
CA LEU A 152 10.18 -4.83 -13.32
C LEU A 152 11.49 -5.46 -13.78
N GLN A 153 11.73 -5.62 -15.08
CA GLN A 153 13.01 -6.08 -15.61
C GLN A 153 14.16 -5.13 -15.22
N LEU A 154 13.93 -3.81 -15.26
CA LEU A 154 14.91 -2.84 -14.81
C LEU A 154 15.13 -2.91 -13.29
N GLY A 155 14.05 -2.96 -12.51
CA GLY A 155 14.10 -3.01 -11.04
C GLY A 155 14.65 -4.30 -10.47
N SER A 156 14.44 -5.43 -11.15
CA SER A 156 14.96 -6.75 -10.78
C SER A 156 16.38 -7.02 -11.30
N ALA A 157 17.00 -6.06 -11.98
CA ALA A 157 18.39 -6.17 -12.40
C ALA A 157 19.28 -6.51 -11.18
N PRO A 158 20.23 -7.42 -11.31
CA PRO A 158 21.07 -7.84 -10.19
C PRO A 158 21.71 -6.65 -9.47
N LYS A 159 21.61 -6.66 -8.14
CA LYS A 159 22.24 -5.65 -7.26
C LYS A 159 21.71 -4.22 -7.40
N THR A 160 20.47 -4.02 -7.86
CA THR A 160 19.80 -2.70 -7.78
C THR A 160 19.06 -2.53 -6.47
N TYR A 161 18.95 -1.28 -6.00
CA TYR A 161 18.16 -0.93 -4.82
C TYR A 161 17.50 0.43 -4.93
N SER A 162 16.44 0.62 -4.16
CA SER A 162 15.80 1.93 -3.90
C SER A 162 16.19 2.44 -2.52
N LEU A 163 16.37 3.74 -2.40
CA LEU A 163 16.63 4.43 -1.13
C LEU A 163 15.34 5.10 -0.65
N TYR A 164 14.82 4.68 0.51
CA TYR A 164 13.71 5.33 1.19
C TYR A 164 14.23 6.17 2.35
N ILE A 165 13.79 7.44 2.44
CA ILE A 165 14.15 8.37 3.51
C ILE A 165 12.87 8.82 4.20
N GLY A 166 12.70 8.44 5.46
CA GLY A 166 11.50 8.72 6.25
C GLY A 166 11.60 10.00 7.07
N ILE A 167 10.64 10.93 6.91
CA ILE A 167 10.49 12.14 7.72
C ILE A 167 9.22 11.99 8.59
N PRO A 168 9.37 11.65 9.89
CA PRO A 168 8.23 11.30 10.74
C PRO A 168 7.59 12.52 11.43
N PHE A 169 7.51 13.65 10.75
CA PHE A 169 6.91 14.88 11.29
C PHE A 169 5.75 15.33 10.41
N CYS A 170 4.68 15.83 11.05
CA CYS A 170 3.52 16.41 10.38
C CYS A 170 3.07 17.68 11.10
N PRO A 171 2.51 18.69 10.40
CA PRO A 171 1.94 19.87 11.04
C PRO A 171 0.72 19.53 11.91
N SER A 172 -0.08 18.55 11.51
CA SER A 172 -1.20 17.98 12.27
C SER A 172 -1.37 16.51 11.94
N ARG A 173 -2.04 15.75 12.81
CA ARG A 173 -2.33 14.33 12.55
C ARG A 173 -3.71 14.16 11.95
N CYS A 174 -3.81 13.69 10.71
CA CYS A 174 -5.09 13.35 10.08
C CYS A 174 -5.76 12.18 10.80
N SER A 175 -7.10 12.19 10.88
CA SER A 175 -7.90 11.19 11.61
C SER A 175 -7.73 9.76 11.07
N TYR A 176 -7.60 9.62 9.76
CA TYR A 176 -7.43 8.33 9.08
C TYR A 176 -5.98 7.77 9.13
N CYS A 177 -4.99 8.63 9.42
CA CYS A 177 -3.58 8.27 9.25
C CYS A 177 -3.11 7.31 10.35
N SER A 178 -2.49 6.20 9.94
CA SER A 178 -1.90 5.19 10.83
C SER A 178 -0.37 5.27 10.90
N PHE A 179 0.27 6.14 10.13
CA PHE A 179 1.71 6.33 10.20
C PHE A 179 2.12 6.94 11.54
N VAL A 180 3.29 6.51 12.02
CA VAL A 180 3.89 7.13 13.19
C VAL A 180 4.44 8.48 12.78
N SER A 181 3.80 9.53 13.28
CA SER A 181 4.26 10.90 13.06
C SER A 181 4.21 11.71 14.36
N CYS A 182 5.20 12.56 14.52
CA CYS A 182 5.26 13.55 15.58
C CYS A 182 4.62 14.86 15.12
N ASN A 183 3.87 15.50 16.01
CA ASN A 183 3.27 16.81 15.72
C ASN A 183 4.34 17.90 15.90
N LEU A 184 4.54 18.72 14.85
CA LEU A 184 5.53 19.79 14.86
C LEU A 184 5.31 20.83 15.99
N ASP A 185 4.05 21.11 16.37
CA ASP A 185 3.77 22.09 17.42
C ASP A 185 4.37 21.65 18.76
N ARG A 186 4.40 20.34 19.03
CA ARG A 186 4.94 19.74 20.27
C ARG A 186 6.42 19.36 20.17
N ASP A 187 6.81 18.79 19.03
CA ASP A 187 8.06 18.04 18.90
C ASP A 187 9.10 18.76 18.03
N ARG A 188 8.90 20.06 17.71
CA ARG A 188 9.77 20.89 16.86
C ARG A 188 11.24 20.83 17.23
N LYS A 189 11.55 20.73 18.53
CA LYS A 189 12.93 20.64 19.05
C LYS A 189 13.66 19.37 18.61
N LEU A 190 12.94 18.34 18.19
CA LEU A 190 13.53 17.09 17.73
C LEU A 190 13.94 17.15 16.25
N VAL A 191 13.42 18.11 15.47
CA VAL A 191 13.56 18.11 14.01
C VAL A 191 15.03 18.25 13.60
N GLN A 192 15.78 19.26 14.12
CA GLN A 192 17.17 19.43 13.72
C GLN A 192 18.08 18.27 14.17
N PRO A 193 18.04 17.81 15.44
CA PRO A 193 18.80 16.60 15.83
C PRO A 193 18.44 15.36 15.01
N TYR A 194 17.18 15.24 14.59
CA TYR A 194 16.74 14.16 13.71
C TYR A 194 17.37 14.24 12.33
N VAL A 195 17.35 15.43 11.69
CA VAL A 195 17.97 15.65 10.38
C VAL A 195 19.48 15.39 10.42
N ASP A 196 20.15 15.80 11.50
CA ASP A 196 21.59 15.56 11.68
C ASP A 196 21.91 14.06 11.78
N CYS A 197 21.10 13.30 12.49
CA CYS A 197 21.22 11.83 12.54
C CYS A 197 20.89 11.20 11.18
N LEU A 198 19.82 11.66 10.53
CA LEU A 198 19.37 11.14 9.25
C LEU A 198 20.42 11.29 8.15
N CYS A 199 21.09 12.45 8.08
CA CYS A 199 22.19 12.67 7.14
C CYS A 199 23.35 11.68 7.36
N LYS A 200 23.69 11.39 8.61
CA LYS A 200 24.74 10.40 8.95
C LYS A 200 24.29 8.98 8.57
N GLU A 201 23.03 8.63 8.78
CA GLU A 201 22.49 7.32 8.39
C GLU A 201 22.49 7.15 6.86
N VAL A 202 22.12 8.20 6.11
CA VAL A 202 22.14 8.21 4.64
C VAL A 202 23.56 7.97 4.12
N ALA A 203 24.57 8.62 4.72
CA ALA A 203 25.97 8.40 4.39
C ALA A 203 26.43 6.96 4.70
N GLU A 204 26.02 6.39 5.85
CA GLU A 204 26.32 5.01 6.21
C GLU A 204 25.65 4.01 5.25
N ILE A 205 24.40 4.26 4.85
CA ILE A 205 23.72 3.41 3.85
C ILE A 205 24.50 3.36 2.56
N ARG A 206 25.03 4.48 2.09
CA ARG A 206 25.92 4.50 0.91
C ARG A 206 27.11 3.56 1.09
N VAL A 207 27.82 3.64 2.22
CA VAL A 207 28.99 2.79 2.51
C VAL A 207 28.61 1.30 2.48
N GLN A 208 27.49 0.94 3.12
CA GLN A 208 27.04 -0.45 3.17
C GLN A 208 26.55 -0.95 1.80
N ALA A 209 25.89 -0.09 1.02
CA ALA A 209 25.45 -0.41 -0.34
C ALA A 209 26.66 -0.66 -1.28
N GLU A 210 27.71 0.17 -1.19
CA GLU A 210 28.95 -0.04 -1.96
C GLU A 210 29.64 -1.33 -1.57
N ARG A 211 29.76 -1.65 -0.28
CA ARG A 211 30.34 -2.92 0.20
C ARG A 211 29.56 -4.12 -0.31
N ALA A 212 28.23 -4.02 -0.38
CA ALA A 212 27.36 -5.05 -0.96
C ALA A 212 27.38 -5.08 -2.50
N GLY A 213 28.05 -4.13 -3.15
CA GLY A 213 28.07 -3.99 -4.61
C GLY A 213 26.70 -3.60 -5.20
N LEU A 214 25.87 -2.87 -4.44
CA LEU A 214 24.53 -2.45 -4.85
C LEU A 214 24.59 -1.13 -5.65
N THR A 215 23.71 -0.99 -6.64
CA THR A 215 23.55 0.21 -7.47
C THR A 215 22.22 0.88 -7.17
N LEU A 216 22.23 2.19 -6.87
CA LEU A 216 21.03 2.97 -6.61
C LEU A 216 20.19 3.13 -7.88
N CYS A 217 18.90 2.81 -7.80
CA CYS A 217 17.96 2.87 -8.92
C CYS A 217 16.91 3.98 -8.72
N SER A 218 16.34 4.10 -7.51
CA SER A 218 15.38 5.17 -7.21
C SER A 218 15.53 5.70 -5.79
N ILE A 219 15.03 6.93 -5.56
CA ILE A 219 15.02 7.59 -4.26
C ILE A 219 13.59 8.03 -3.96
N TYR A 220 13.15 7.81 -2.71
CA TYR A 220 11.85 8.24 -2.23
C TYR A 220 11.96 8.87 -0.84
N ILE A 221 11.67 10.17 -0.73
CA ILE A 221 11.59 10.89 0.54
C ILE A 221 10.11 11.03 0.90
N GLY A 222 9.69 10.36 1.96
CA GLY A 222 8.29 10.30 2.37
C GLY A 222 8.11 10.15 3.88
N GLY A 223 7.00 9.56 4.30
CA GLY A 223 6.70 9.22 5.68
C GLY A 223 5.55 10.02 6.28
N GLY A 224 5.82 10.97 7.17
CA GLY A 224 4.82 11.91 7.68
C GLY A 224 4.57 13.01 6.65
N THR A 225 5.47 14.00 6.61
CA THR A 225 5.42 15.07 5.61
C THR A 225 6.83 15.65 5.45
N PRO A 226 7.57 15.32 4.40
CA PRO A 226 8.93 15.82 4.17
C PRO A 226 9.05 17.37 4.18
N THR A 227 8.06 18.07 3.64
CA THR A 227 8.00 19.53 3.66
C THR A 227 7.67 20.14 5.03
N SER A 228 7.51 19.31 6.07
CA SER A 228 7.54 19.76 7.47
C SER A 228 8.92 20.27 7.89
N LEU A 229 9.98 19.87 7.17
CA LEU A 229 11.32 20.44 7.30
C LEU A 229 11.35 21.87 6.72
N SER A 230 12.22 22.71 7.28
CA SER A 230 12.50 24.03 6.68
C SER A 230 13.29 23.86 5.38
N ALA A 231 13.30 24.91 4.54
CA ALA A 231 14.11 24.92 3.33
C ALA A 231 15.61 24.66 3.59
N ALA A 232 16.15 25.18 4.70
CA ALA A 232 17.53 24.93 5.11
C ALA A 232 17.76 23.44 5.47
N GLN A 233 16.83 22.82 6.18
CA GLN A 233 16.89 21.39 6.52
C GLN A 233 16.72 20.48 5.31
N LEU A 234 15.86 20.87 4.35
CA LEU A 234 15.75 20.17 3.06
C LEU A 234 17.06 20.27 2.27
N ARG A 235 17.69 21.48 2.22
CA ARG A 235 19.02 21.64 1.60
C ARG A 235 20.07 20.74 2.25
N GLN A 236 20.09 20.67 3.58
CA GLN A 236 21.01 19.81 4.33
C GLN A 236 20.81 18.33 3.95
N LEU A 237 19.58 17.83 4.00
CA LEU A 237 19.28 16.43 3.72
C LEU A 237 19.52 16.07 2.24
N MET A 238 18.95 16.84 1.33
CA MET A 238 19.06 16.56 -0.10
C MET A 238 20.49 16.84 -0.62
N GLY A 239 21.20 17.79 0.00
CA GLY A 239 22.63 18.00 -0.21
C GLY A 239 23.45 16.76 0.16
N THR A 240 23.17 16.17 1.33
CA THR A 240 23.79 14.89 1.75
C THR A 240 23.52 13.78 0.73
N VAL A 241 22.28 13.68 0.22
CA VAL A 241 21.96 12.70 -0.83
C VAL A 241 22.82 12.96 -2.08
N ARG A 242 22.87 14.19 -2.58
CA ARG A 242 23.64 14.55 -3.78
C ARG A 242 25.15 14.33 -3.64
N GLU A 243 25.68 14.55 -2.45
CA GLU A 243 27.12 14.35 -2.15
C GLU A 243 27.50 12.88 -2.04
N ASN A 244 26.58 12.01 -1.62
CA ASN A 244 26.87 10.61 -1.35
C ASN A 244 26.47 9.68 -2.49
N PHE A 245 25.59 10.06 -3.41
CA PHE A 245 25.07 9.14 -4.45
C PHE A 245 25.22 9.72 -5.85
N ASP A 246 25.52 8.85 -6.81
CA ASP A 246 25.50 9.18 -8.24
C ASP A 246 24.04 9.24 -8.74
N LEU A 247 23.48 10.44 -8.81
CA LEU A 247 22.11 10.65 -9.25
C LEU A 247 21.90 10.48 -10.75
N SER A 248 22.97 10.39 -11.56
CA SER A 248 22.87 10.23 -13.01
C SER A 248 22.24 8.89 -13.44
N LYS A 249 22.27 7.89 -12.56
CA LYS A 249 21.70 6.55 -12.77
C LYS A 249 20.34 6.36 -12.12
N VAL A 250 19.86 7.37 -11.40
CA VAL A 250 18.58 7.32 -10.69
C VAL A 250 17.46 7.58 -11.67
N VAL A 251 16.58 6.60 -11.85
CA VAL A 251 15.42 6.70 -12.77
C VAL A 251 14.27 7.50 -12.20
N GLU A 252 14.17 7.59 -10.87
CA GLU A 252 13.13 8.36 -10.18
C GLU A 252 13.66 8.89 -8.84
N TYR A 253 13.45 10.16 -8.58
CA TYR A 253 13.70 10.81 -7.30
C TYR A 253 12.42 11.53 -6.86
N THR A 254 11.65 10.88 -5.98
CA THR A 254 10.36 11.38 -5.49
C THR A 254 10.49 12.04 -4.12
N VAL A 255 9.82 13.19 -3.95
CA VAL A 255 9.67 13.86 -2.65
C VAL A 255 8.18 14.13 -2.39
N GLU A 256 7.66 13.65 -1.26
CA GLU A 256 6.30 13.97 -0.84
C GLU A 256 6.21 15.43 -0.34
N ALA A 257 5.57 16.30 -1.12
CA ALA A 257 5.17 17.65 -0.73
C ALA A 257 3.66 17.71 -0.43
N GLY A 258 3.16 16.65 0.20
CA GLY A 258 1.74 16.27 0.24
C GLY A 258 0.83 17.17 1.10
N ARG A 259 1.37 18.21 1.75
CA ARG A 259 0.63 19.10 2.65
C ARG A 259 0.80 20.56 2.28
N PRO A 260 -0.19 21.20 1.61
CA PRO A 260 -0.12 22.64 1.28
C PRO A 260 0.14 23.55 2.48
N ASP A 261 -0.39 23.23 3.67
CA ASP A 261 -0.20 23.99 4.90
C ASP A 261 1.24 24.00 5.46
N CYS A 262 2.17 23.29 4.83
CA CYS A 262 3.61 23.33 5.17
C CYS A 262 4.53 23.26 3.95
N THR A 263 3.99 23.41 2.75
CA THR A 263 4.73 23.44 1.49
C THR A 263 4.65 24.86 0.93
N ASP A 264 5.78 25.49 0.73
CA ASP A 264 5.90 26.84 0.17
C ASP A 264 6.83 26.87 -1.05
N ALA A 265 6.83 27.99 -1.79
CA ALA A 265 7.59 28.16 -3.02
C ALA A 265 9.11 27.98 -2.80
N GLU A 266 9.66 28.38 -1.63
CA GLU A 266 11.08 28.20 -1.34
C GLU A 266 11.44 26.71 -1.22
N LYS A 267 10.63 25.92 -0.52
CA LYS A 267 10.84 24.47 -0.39
C LYS A 267 10.71 23.76 -1.72
N LEU A 268 9.71 24.11 -2.51
CA LEU A 268 9.52 23.56 -3.86
C LEU A 268 10.72 23.87 -4.76
N ALA A 269 11.26 25.10 -4.72
CA ALA A 269 12.48 25.46 -5.44
C ALA A 269 13.69 24.63 -4.98
N VAL A 270 13.86 24.43 -3.67
CA VAL A 270 14.93 23.58 -3.13
C VAL A 270 14.79 22.14 -3.61
N ILE A 271 13.60 21.57 -3.55
CA ILE A 271 13.35 20.20 -3.99
C ILE A 271 13.73 20.03 -5.47
N LYS A 272 13.40 21.02 -6.31
CA LYS A 272 13.76 21.02 -7.73
C LYS A 272 15.28 21.18 -7.93
N GLU A 273 15.91 22.13 -7.23
CA GLU A 273 17.36 22.40 -7.29
C GLU A 273 18.22 21.16 -6.98
N TYR A 274 17.76 20.34 -6.04
CA TYR A 274 18.47 19.14 -5.63
C TYR A 274 18.12 17.89 -6.44
N GLY A 275 17.38 18.03 -7.53
CA GLY A 275 17.24 17.00 -8.56
C GLY A 275 16.07 16.06 -8.38
N ALA A 276 15.07 16.40 -7.53
CA ALA A 276 13.84 15.62 -7.51
C ALA A 276 13.15 15.65 -8.87
N THR A 277 12.88 14.48 -9.42
CA THR A 277 12.20 14.31 -10.71
C THR A 277 10.68 14.31 -10.54
N ARG A 278 10.20 13.90 -9.39
CA ARG A 278 8.76 13.78 -9.05
C ARG A 278 8.48 14.37 -7.68
N ILE A 279 7.33 15.01 -7.54
CA ILE A 279 6.77 15.40 -6.24
C ILE A 279 5.34 14.90 -6.11
N SER A 280 4.84 14.90 -4.88
CA SER A 280 3.44 14.52 -4.58
C SER A 280 2.77 15.68 -3.85
N ILE A 281 1.66 16.18 -4.38
CA ILE A 281 0.78 17.16 -3.71
C ILE A 281 -0.55 16.47 -3.47
N ASN A 282 -0.90 16.19 -2.20
CA ASN A 282 -1.95 15.24 -1.86
C ASN A 282 -3.20 15.94 -1.32
N PRO A 283 -4.19 16.27 -2.17
CA PRO A 283 -5.45 16.89 -1.75
C PRO A 283 -6.21 16.01 -0.75
N GLN A 284 -6.30 14.73 -1.01
CA GLN A 284 -7.18 13.71 -0.44
C GLN A 284 -8.63 13.92 -0.85
N THR A 285 -9.12 15.14 -0.87
CA THR A 285 -10.42 15.63 -1.34
C THR A 285 -10.31 17.12 -1.66
N PHE A 286 -11.21 17.65 -2.48
CA PHE A 286 -11.37 19.10 -2.72
C PHE A 286 -12.61 19.67 -1.98
N SER A 287 -13.16 18.95 -1.00
CA SER A 287 -14.20 19.44 -0.10
C SER A 287 -13.61 20.02 1.17
N ASP A 288 -13.78 21.33 1.40
CA ASP A 288 -13.28 22.00 2.61
C ASP A 288 -13.89 21.41 3.89
N GLU A 289 -15.15 21.00 3.85
CA GLU A 289 -15.83 20.35 4.96
C GLU A 289 -15.17 19.01 5.30
N VAL A 290 -14.93 18.17 4.29
CA VAL A 290 -14.28 16.87 4.49
C VAL A 290 -12.83 17.05 4.94
N LEU A 291 -12.09 18.05 4.42
CA LEU A 291 -10.74 18.39 4.87
C LEU A 291 -10.73 18.74 6.37
N ALA A 292 -11.67 19.55 6.82
CA ALA A 292 -11.84 19.88 8.25
C ALA A 292 -12.13 18.62 9.09
N ASN A 293 -13.06 17.77 8.65
CA ASN A 293 -13.45 16.53 9.33
C ASN A 293 -12.27 15.56 9.51
N ILE A 294 -11.35 15.48 8.53
CA ILE A 294 -10.16 14.65 8.63
C ILE A 294 -8.97 15.30 9.33
N GLY A 295 -9.12 16.53 9.83
CA GLY A 295 -8.09 17.25 10.59
C GLY A 295 -6.99 17.89 9.74
N ARG A 296 -7.27 18.20 8.48
CA ARG A 296 -6.40 19.02 7.64
C ARG A 296 -6.71 20.50 7.80
N LYS A 297 -5.66 21.34 7.85
CA LYS A 297 -5.79 22.78 8.14
C LYS A 297 -5.74 23.67 6.89
N HIS A 298 -5.76 23.07 5.70
CA HIS A 298 -5.75 23.79 4.42
C HIS A 298 -7.09 23.62 3.69
N SER A 299 -7.38 24.53 2.80
CA SER A 299 -8.55 24.56 1.94
C SER A 299 -8.26 23.95 0.55
N ALA A 300 -9.31 23.74 -0.24
CA ALA A 300 -9.20 23.40 -1.66
C ALA A 300 -8.41 24.47 -2.45
N GLN A 301 -8.57 25.77 -2.12
CA GLN A 301 -7.82 26.84 -2.75
C GLN A 301 -6.31 26.73 -2.46
N ASP A 302 -5.91 26.41 -1.24
CA ASP A 302 -4.49 26.20 -0.88
C ASP A 302 -3.85 25.06 -1.69
N ILE A 303 -4.63 24.04 -2.05
CA ILE A 303 -4.17 22.94 -2.93
C ILE A 303 -3.87 23.50 -4.34
N LEU A 304 -4.80 24.28 -4.89
CA LEU A 304 -4.64 24.89 -6.22
C LEU A 304 -3.43 25.83 -6.27
N ASP A 305 -3.25 26.64 -5.23
CA ASP A 305 -2.13 27.58 -5.13
C ASP A 305 -0.79 26.84 -5.00
N CYS A 306 -0.73 25.80 -4.14
CA CYS A 306 0.46 24.97 -3.99
C CYS A 306 0.82 24.23 -5.31
N TYR A 307 -0.18 23.74 -6.03
CA TYR A 307 0.04 23.11 -7.34
C TYR A 307 0.59 24.11 -8.37
N ALA A 308 0.04 25.32 -8.42
CA ALA A 308 0.53 26.39 -9.30
C ALA A 308 1.98 26.81 -8.92
N ASP A 309 2.31 26.88 -7.62
CA ASP A 309 3.66 27.14 -7.14
C ASP A 309 4.63 26.04 -7.56
N ALA A 310 4.23 24.78 -7.47
CA ALA A 310 5.05 23.66 -7.91
C ALA A 310 5.35 23.72 -9.42
N ARG A 311 4.35 24.03 -10.24
CA ARG A 311 4.54 24.22 -11.68
C ARG A 311 5.46 25.43 -11.97
N ARG A 312 5.31 26.54 -11.24
CA ARG A 312 6.23 27.69 -11.36
C ARG A 312 7.65 27.38 -10.96
N ALA A 313 7.85 26.52 -9.97
CA ALA A 313 9.17 26.01 -9.56
C ALA A 313 9.77 25.02 -10.58
N GLY A 314 9.05 24.66 -11.65
CA GLY A 314 9.52 23.79 -12.73
C GLY A 314 9.33 22.29 -12.46
N HIS A 315 8.45 21.90 -11.53
CA HIS A 315 8.09 20.49 -11.35
C HIS A 315 7.15 20.04 -12.48
N GLU A 316 7.62 19.08 -13.26
CA GLU A 316 6.92 18.56 -14.45
C GLU A 316 6.18 17.26 -14.14
N ASP A 317 6.63 16.47 -13.16
CA ASP A 317 5.99 15.22 -12.74
C ASP A 317 5.40 15.39 -11.34
N ILE A 318 4.07 15.53 -11.27
CA ILE A 318 3.34 15.74 -10.03
C ILE A 318 2.31 14.61 -9.86
N ASN A 319 2.35 13.95 -8.71
CA ASN A 319 1.31 13.03 -8.27
C ASN A 319 0.31 13.73 -7.34
N MET A 320 -0.96 13.36 -7.45
CA MET A 320 -2.02 13.77 -6.53
C MET A 320 -2.71 12.55 -5.92
N ASP A 321 -2.82 12.50 -4.58
CA ASP A 321 -3.56 11.43 -3.90
C ASP A 321 -4.98 11.90 -3.57
N LEU A 322 -5.97 11.05 -3.87
CA LEU A 322 -7.35 11.15 -3.43
C LEU A 322 -7.72 9.94 -2.58
N ILE A 323 -8.66 10.09 -1.65
CA ILE A 323 -9.14 8.98 -0.81
C ILE A 323 -10.65 8.85 -0.97
N ALA A 324 -11.10 7.70 -1.46
CA ALA A 324 -12.50 7.31 -1.47
C ALA A 324 -12.94 6.80 -0.10
N GLY A 325 -14.11 7.25 0.38
CA GLY A 325 -14.70 6.82 1.64
C GLY A 325 -14.26 7.63 2.86
N LEU A 326 -13.81 8.88 2.71
CA LEU A 326 -13.53 9.76 3.84
C LEU A 326 -14.82 10.08 4.63
N PRO A 327 -14.73 10.24 5.98
CA PRO A 327 -15.89 10.60 6.79
C PRO A 327 -16.53 11.89 6.34
N GLY A 328 -17.83 11.84 6.05
CA GLY A 328 -18.61 13.01 5.59
C GLY A 328 -18.51 13.27 4.09
N ASP A 329 -17.76 12.46 3.31
CA ASP A 329 -17.75 12.56 1.86
C ASP A 329 -18.93 11.79 1.23
N THR A 330 -19.29 12.15 0.02
CA THR A 330 -20.34 11.52 -0.79
C THR A 330 -19.80 11.04 -2.12
N VAL A 331 -20.57 10.24 -2.86
CA VAL A 331 -20.19 9.81 -4.22
C VAL A 331 -20.01 11.00 -5.15
N GLU A 332 -20.89 11.98 -5.06
CA GLU A 332 -20.85 13.24 -5.82
C GLU A 332 -19.66 14.12 -5.40
N GLY A 333 -19.36 14.19 -4.08
CA GLY A 333 -18.21 14.93 -3.53
C GLY A 333 -16.89 14.33 -3.99
N PHE A 334 -16.79 13.01 -3.98
CA PHE A 334 -15.62 12.30 -4.52
C PHE A 334 -15.49 12.51 -6.05
N GLU A 335 -16.58 12.39 -6.82
CA GLU A 335 -16.56 12.66 -8.26
C GLU A 335 -16.11 14.11 -8.55
N HIS A 336 -16.62 15.08 -7.77
CA HIS A 336 -16.19 16.49 -7.89
C HIS A 336 -14.67 16.60 -7.65
N SER A 337 -14.16 15.99 -6.59
CA SER A 337 -12.74 15.99 -6.26
C SER A 337 -11.89 15.34 -7.37
N LEU A 338 -12.36 14.24 -7.95
CA LEU A 338 -11.70 13.57 -9.05
C LEU A 338 -11.63 14.46 -10.31
N ARG A 339 -12.73 15.14 -10.67
CA ARG A 339 -12.80 16.08 -11.79
C ARG A 339 -11.87 17.29 -11.58
N GLN A 340 -11.78 17.82 -10.36
CA GLN A 340 -10.84 18.90 -10.02
C GLN A 340 -9.38 18.44 -10.21
N ALA A 341 -9.04 17.24 -9.73
CA ALA A 341 -7.70 16.69 -9.93
C ALA A 341 -7.39 16.49 -11.42
N ILE A 342 -8.32 15.95 -12.20
CA ILE A 342 -8.17 15.76 -13.66
C ILE A 342 -7.98 17.11 -14.38
N ALA A 343 -8.72 18.15 -13.98
CA ALA A 343 -8.66 19.48 -14.59
C ALA A 343 -7.27 20.14 -14.40
N LEU A 344 -6.57 19.84 -13.31
CA LEU A 344 -5.20 20.28 -13.05
C LEU A 344 -4.17 19.56 -13.93
N GLN A 345 -4.54 18.45 -14.52
CA GLN A 345 -3.68 17.64 -15.41
C GLN A 345 -2.34 17.20 -14.79
N PRO A 346 -2.30 16.69 -13.56
CA PRO A 346 -1.07 16.12 -13.02
C PRO A 346 -0.65 14.91 -13.87
N GLU A 347 0.58 14.46 -13.73
CA GLU A 347 1.09 13.28 -14.43
C GLU A 347 0.59 11.99 -13.79
N ASN A 348 0.31 12.04 -12.46
CA ASN A 348 -0.22 10.89 -11.73
C ASN A 348 -1.39 11.32 -10.82
N ILE A 349 -2.36 10.43 -10.71
CA ILE A 349 -3.44 10.50 -9.71
C ILE A 349 -3.51 9.14 -9.02
N THR A 350 -3.32 9.10 -7.71
CA THR A 350 -3.51 7.88 -6.93
C THR A 350 -4.84 7.94 -6.19
N VAL A 351 -5.68 6.94 -6.39
CA VAL A 351 -6.94 6.79 -5.66
C VAL A 351 -6.77 5.72 -4.60
N HIS A 352 -6.81 6.17 -3.35
CA HIS A 352 -6.80 5.30 -2.18
C HIS A 352 -8.21 5.00 -1.72
N THR A 353 -8.44 3.79 -1.24
CA THR A 353 -9.65 3.43 -0.49
C THR A 353 -9.37 3.52 1.00
N LEU A 354 -10.24 4.19 1.75
CA LEU A 354 -10.06 4.34 3.19
C LEU A 354 -9.91 2.96 3.86
N THR A 355 -8.87 2.84 4.67
CA THR A 355 -8.57 1.63 5.42
C THR A 355 -8.64 1.92 6.92
N LEU A 356 -9.49 1.19 7.64
CA LEU A 356 -9.67 1.33 9.09
C LEU A 356 -8.54 0.61 9.84
N LYS A 357 -7.43 1.30 10.08
CA LYS A 357 -6.27 0.76 10.78
C LYS A 357 -6.35 1.04 12.27
N ARG A 358 -5.96 0.07 13.10
CA ARG A 358 -5.97 0.16 14.58
C ARG A 358 -5.28 1.39 15.14
N ALA A 359 -4.28 1.92 14.46
CA ALA A 359 -3.53 3.10 14.89
C ALA A 359 -4.13 4.43 14.39
N SER A 360 -5.19 4.42 13.58
CA SER A 360 -5.88 5.65 13.14
C SER A 360 -6.80 6.18 14.25
N ARG A 361 -7.00 7.50 14.30
CA ARG A 361 -7.91 8.12 15.28
C ARG A 361 -9.35 7.68 15.08
N ILE A 362 -9.80 7.46 13.84
CA ILE A 362 -11.12 6.92 13.52
C ILE A 362 -11.40 5.61 14.27
N VAL A 363 -10.40 4.73 14.37
CA VAL A 363 -10.56 3.45 15.09
C VAL A 363 -10.34 3.61 16.60
N ILE A 364 -9.38 4.45 17.03
CA ILE A 364 -9.10 4.70 18.46
C ILE A 364 -10.29 5.40 19.13
N GLU A 365 -10.95 6.33 18.45
CA GLU A 365 -12.10 7.09 18.95
C GLU A 365 -13.43 6.37 18.71
N ASP A 366 -13.38 5.10 18.29
CA ASP A 366 -14.55 4.22 17.99
C ASP A 366 -15.56 4.80 16.99
N GLN A 367 -15.05 5.60 16.03
CA GLN A 367 -15.86 6.19 14.95
C GLN A 367 -16.14 5.19 13.82
N LYS A 368 -16.13 3.89 14.11
CA LYS A 368 -16.33 2.83 13.11
C LYS A 368 -17.76 2.76 12.58
N GLU A 369 -18.72 3.28 13.35
CA GLU A 369 -20.15 3.29 13.01
C GLU A 369 -20.57 4.49 12.17
N ASN A 370 -19.59 5.28 11.69
CA ASN A 370 -19.89 6.33 10.72
C ASN A 370 -20.55 5.73 9.48
N ASP A 371 -21.59 6.39 9.01
CA ASP A 371 -22.26 6.06 7.75
C ASP A 371 -21.32 6.45 6.59
N TYR A 372 -20.49 5.49 6.16
CA TYR A 372 -19.59 5.69 5.05
C TYR A 372 -20.38 5.61 3.74
N ALA A 373 -20.13 6.55 2.84
CA ALA A 373 -20.68 6.51 1.49
C ALA A 373 -20.32 5.20 0.78
N ASP A 374 -21.06 4.87 -0.26
CA ASP A 374 -20.77 3.70 -1.10
C ASP A 374 -19.43 3.86 -1.83
N VAL A 375 -18.40 3.27 -1.27
CA VAL A 375 -17.02 3.35 -1.78
C VAL A 375 -16.88 2.64 -3.12
N ALA A 376 -17.65 1.58 -3.36
CA ALA A 376 -17.67 0.93 -4.66
C ALA A 376 -18.17 1.88 -5.75
N ALA A 377 -19.26 2.62 -5.48
CA ALA A 377 -19.78 3.63 -6.40
C ALA A 377 -18.78 4.80 -6.59
N MET A 378 -18.03 5.18 -5.56
CA MET A 378 -16.94 6.15 -5.71
C MET A 378 -15.85 5.63 -6.66
N LEU A 379 -15.39 4.37 -6.49
CA LEU A 379 -14.35 3.80 -7.35
C LEU A 379 -14.83 3.57 -8.79
N GLU A 380 -16.11 3.38 -9.02
CA GLU A 380 -16.67 3.34 -10.38
C GLU A 380 -16.43 4.65 -11.12
N LYS A 381 -16.38 5.81 -10.42
CA LYS A 381 -16.06 7.11 -11.03
C LYS A 381 -14.64 7.19 -11.58
N CYS A 382 -13.74 6.27 -11.22
CA CYS A 382 -12.38 6.24 -11.76
C CYS A 382 -12.32 5.95 -13.29
N HIS A 383 -13.44 5.56 -13.94
CA HIS A 383 -13.50 5.52 -15.40
C HIS A 383 -13.19 6.90 -16.03
N LEU A 384 -13.50 8.00 -15.34
CA LEU A 384 -13.16 9.36 -15.76
C LEU A 384 -11.65 9.58 -15.94
N LEU A 385 -10.80 8.85 -15.20
CA LEU A 385 -9.34 8.89 -15.39
C LEU A 385 -8.95 8.28 -16.72
N ALA A 386 -9.52 7.11 -17.07
CA ALA A 386 -9.28 6.49 -18.35
C ALA A 386 -9.77 7.37 -19.53
N GLU A 387 -10.95 7.99 -19.41
CA GLU A 387 -11.46 8.95 -20.38
C GLU A 387 -10.55 10.18 -20.56
N ALA A 388 -9.86 10.59 -19.48
CA ALA A 388 -8.88 11.68 -19.48
C ALA A 388 -7.47 11.25 -19.94
N GLY A 389 -7.29 9.99 -20.37
CA GLY A 389 -6.04 9.46 -20.92
C GLY A 389 -5.05 8.91 -19.88
N TYR A 390 -5.47 8.74 -18.62
CA TYR A 390 -4.67 8.05 -17.62
C TYR A 390 -4.83 6.54 -17.74
N ARG A 391 -3.76 5.80 -17.37
CA ARG A 391 -3.75 4.34 -17.29
C ARG A 391 -3.41 3.88 -15.89
N PRO A 392 -4.00 2.77 -15.39
CA PRO A 392 -3.60 2.21 -14.12
C PRO A 392 -2.19 1.61 -14.26
N TYR A 393 -1.28 1.88 -13.31
CA TYR A 393 0.11 1.40 -13.40
C TYR A 393 0.58 0.62 -12.17
N TYR A 394 -0.09 0.73 -11.04
CA TYR A 394 0.07 -0.15 -9.89
C TYR A 394 -1.23 -0.28 -9.11
N LEU A 395 -1.36 -1.40 -8.41
CA LEU A 395 -2.53 -1.72 -7.63
C LEU A 395 -2.12 -2.52 -6.39
N TYR A 396 -2.72 -2.18 -5.26
CA TYR A 396 -2.59 -2.99 -4.06
C TYR A 396 -3.87 -2.95 -3.24
N ARG A 397 -4.06 -3.97 -2.42
CA ARG A 397 -5.15 -4.07 -1.47
C ARG A 397 -4.60 -4.07 -0.05
N GLN A 398 -5.42 -3.69 0.91
CA GLN A 398 -5.07 -3.73 2.33
C GLN A 398 -6.15 -4.47 3.10
N LYS A 399 -5.77 -5.10 4.20
CA LYS A 399 -6.75 -5.66 5.14
C LYS A 399 -7.53 -4.52 5.79
N ASN A 400 -8.83 -4.74 6.01
CA ASN A 400 -9.75 -3.75 6.59
C ASN A 400 -9.96 -2.48 5.74
N THR A 401 -9.73 -2.55 4.45
CA THR A 401 -10.18 -1.53 3.50
C THR A 401 -11.70 -1.58 3.41
N LEU A 402 -12.35 -0.43 3.34
CA LEU A 402 -13.81 -0.37 3.18
C LEU A 402 -14.22 -1.18 1.95
N GLN A 403 -15.28 -1.99 2.10
CA GLN A 403 -15.78 -2.90 1.07
C GLN A 403 -14.71 -3.81 0.43
N ASN A 404 -13.54 -3.97 1.10
CA ASN A 404 -12.42 -4.81 0.65
C ASN A 404 -11.90 -4.46 -0.76
N LEU A 405 -11.93 -3.18 -1.10
CA LEU A 405 -11.55 -2.64 -2.39
C LEU A 405 -10.05 -2.32 -2.46
N GLU A 406 -9.59 -1.94 -3.64
CA GLU A 406 -8.20 -1.68 -3.95
C GLU A 406 -7.82 -0.20 -3.85
N ASN A 407 -6.51 0.03 -3.88
CA ASN A 407 -5.86 1.32 -4.13
C ASN A 407 -5.19 1.25 -5.50
N VAL A 408 -5.37 2.25 -6.34
CA VAL A 408 -4.85 2.26 -7.72
C VAL A 408 -4.13 3.55 -8.01
N GLY A 409 -2.89 3.46 -8.50
CA GLY A 409 -2.18 4.57 -9.11
C GLY A 409 -2.47 4.64 -10.60
N TRP A 410 -2.84 5.81 -11.05
CA TRP A 410 -3.11 6.14 -12.44
C TRP A 410 -2.07 7.14 -12.93
N CYS A 411 -1.60 6.99 -14.16
CA CYS A 411 -0.63 7.91 -14.75
C CYS A 411 -0.90 8.18 -16.21
N LYS A 412 -0.38 9.31 -16.70
CA LYS A 412 -0.19 9.52 -18.13
C LYS A 412 0.91 8.58 -18.64
N PRO A 413 0.86 8.11 -19.90
CA PRO A 413 1.90 7.24 -20.45
C PRO A 413 3.31 7.84 -20.31
N GLY A 414 4.26 7.05 -19.78
CA GLY A 414 5.64 7.46 -19.55
C GLY A 414 5.89 8.15 -18.20
N HIS A 415 4.87 8.22 -17.34
CA HIS A 415 4.96 8.80 -16.00
C HIS A 415 4.67 7.79 -14.89
N GLU A 416 4.95 6.52 -15.11
CA GLU A 416 4.81 5.47 -14.13
C GLU A 416 5.72 5.70 -12.92
N GLY A 417 5.21 5.56 -11.70
CA GLY A 417 6.00 5.67 -10.48
C GLY A 417 6.79 4.39 -10.20
N TYR A 418 8.08 4.38 -10.52
CA TYR A 418 8.96 3.21 -10.41
C TYR A 418 9.07 2.69 -8.98
N TYR A 419 9.29 3.59 -8.01
CA TYR A 419 9.38 3.20 -6.61
C TYR A 419 8.11 2.51 -6.11
N ASN A 420 6.93 3.01 -6.51
CA ASN A 420 5.65 2.41 -6.14
C ASN A 420 5.51 0.99 -6.69
N ILE A 421 5.91 0.77 -7.94
CA ILE A 421 5.91 -0.56 -8.55
C ILE A 421 6.89 -1.48 -7.80
N TYR A 422 8.12 -1.07 -7.57
CA TYR A 422 9.14 -1.90 -6.93
C TYR A 422 8.78 -2.33 -5.51
N ILE A 423 8.19 -1.42 -4.72
CA ILE A 423 7.77 -1.76 -3.35
C ILE A 423 6.54 -2.68 -3.33
N MET A 424 5.59 -2.48 -4.27
CA MET A 424 4.38 -3.29 -4.34
C MET A 424 4.68 -4.70 -4.85
N GLU A 425 5.51 -4.82 -5.88
CA GLU A 425 5.86 -6.12 -6.47
C GLU A 425 7.01 -6.83 -5.74
N GLU A 426 7.65 -6.18 -4.76
CA GLU A 426 8.74 -6.73 -3.93
C GLU A 426 9.92 -7.33 -4.71
N VAL A 427 10.24 -6.74 -5.83
CA VAL A 427 11.29 -7.26 -6.73
C VAL A 427 12.69 -6.77 -6.38
N GLN A 428 12.80 -5.73 -5.54
CA GLN A 428 14.04 -5.01 -5.32
C GLN A 428 14.33 -4.82 -3.82
N THR A 429 15.63 -4.74 -3.50
CA THR A 429 16.08 -4.28 -2.19
C THR A 429 15.68 -2.81 -1.97
N ILE A 430 15.17 -2.52 -0.78
CA ILE A 430 14.87 -1.15 -0.34
C ILE A 430 15.69 -0.87 0.89
N LEU A 431 16.66 0.04 0.79
CA LEU A 431 17.41 0.55 1.92
C LEU A 431 16.67 1.74 2.51
N SER A 432 16.38 1.70 3.80
CA SER A 432 15.54 2.70 4.45
C SER A 432 16.33 3.45 5.52
N ALA A 433 16.26 4.78 5.50
CA ALA A 433 16.76 5.69 6.53
C ALA A 433 15.59 6.33 7.30
N GLY A 434 15.84 6.68 8.57
CA GLY A 434 14.91 7.40 9.43
C GLY A 434 14.09 6.51 10.35
N ALA A 435 13.44 7.15 11.33
CA ALA A 435 12.62 6.49 12.34
C ALA A 435 11.44 5.74 11.71
N GLY A 436 11.19 4.52 12.17
CA GLY A 436 10.18 3.63 11.61
C GLY A 436 10.56 3.00 10.26
N GLY A 437 11.74 3.31 9.72
CA GLY A 437 12.26 2.73 8.49
C GLY A 437 12.43 1.22 8.58
N SER A 438 12.07 0.54 7.51
CA SER A 438 12.22 -0.92 7.35
C SER A 438 13.03 -1.20 6.10
N THR A 439 14.33 -1.40 6.25
CA THR A 439 15.17 -1.93 5.19
C THR A 439 14.70 -3.33 4.83
N LYS A 440 14.44 -3.58 3.56
CA LYS A 440 14.10 -4.88 3.01
C LYS A 440 15.19 -5.33 2.04
N LEU A 441 15.91 -6.37 2.40
CA LEU A 441 16.94 -6.99 1.58
C LEU A 441 16.31 -8.14 0.79
N VAL A 442 16.62 -8.20 -0.49
CA VAL A 442 16.07 -9.19 -1.44
C VAL A 442 17.21 -9.81 -2.23
N ALA A 443 17.26 -11.13 -2.30
CA ALA A 443 18.23 -11.90 -3.10
C ALA A 443 17.54 -13.11 -3.74
N ASP A 444 18.24 -13.75 -4.68
CA ASP A 444 17.83 -15.00 -5.36
C ASP A 444 16.43 -14.88 -6.00
N GLY A 445 16.17 -13.77 -6.69
CA GLY A 445 14.88 -13.53 -7.34
C GLY A 445 13.70 -13.44 -6.36
N GLY A 446 13.93 -12.96 -5.14
CA GLY A 446 12.90 -12.82 -4.10
C GLY A 446 12.70 -14.05 -3.21
N LYS A 447 13.46 -15.13 -3.45
CA LYS A 447 13.37 -16.35 -2.61
C LYS A 447 13.96 -16.16 -1.22
N ARG A 448 14.90 -15.23 -1.09
CA ARG A 448 15.50 -14.87 0.20
C ARG A 448 15.27 -13.40 0.50
N MET A 449 14.66 -13.14 1.65
CA MET A 449 14.36 -11.80 2.13
C MET A 449 14.71 -11.66 3.62
N GLN A 450 15.26 -10.50 3.97
CA GLN A 450 15.52 -10.12 5.36
C GLN A 450 15.05 -8.69 5.59
N ARG A 451 14.62 -8.37 6.81
CA ARG A 451 14.25 -7.01 7.21
C ARG A 451 15.12 -6.53 8.35
N ILE A 452 15.57 -5.27 8.25
CA ILE A 452 16.29 -4.55 9.31
C ILE A 452 15.44 -3.34 9.67
N PHE A 453 15.04 -3.25 10.94
CA PHE A 453 14.16 -2.20 11.43
C PHE A 453 14.91 -1.12 12.18
N ASN A 454 14.59 0.14 11.91
CA ASN A 454 14.96 1.26 12.75
C ASN A 454 14.00 1.40 13.95
N PHE A 455 14.40 2.19 14.95
CA PHE A 455 13.50 2.55 16.02
C PHE A 455 12.30 3.32 15.49
N LYS A 456 11.15 3.03 16.07
CA LYS A 456 9.86 3.50 15.53
C LYS A 456 9.65 5.00 15.74
N TYR A 457 10.11 5.54 16.87
CA TYR A 457 9.86 6.92 17.25
C TYR A 457 11.12 7.79 17.09
N PRO A 458 10.99 9.07 16.63
CA PRO A 458 12.15 9.96 16.45
C PRO A 458 13.01 10.14 17.68
N ASN A 459 12.40 10.22 18.85
CA ASN A 459 13.12 10.40 20.13
C ASN A 459 14.04 9.20 20.41
N GLU A 460 13.53 7.99 20.29
CA GLU A 460 14.30 6.76 20.47
C GLU A 460 15.38 6.61 19.39
N TYR A 461 15.04 6.94 18.14
CA TYR A 461 15.96 6.94 17.01
C TYR A 461 17.19 7.84 17.28
N ILE A 462 16.97 9.08 17.78
CA ILE A 462 18.04 10.02 18.09
C ILE A 462 18.88 9.51 19.28
N GLN A 463 18.24 9.07 20.37
CA GLN A 463 18.92 8.64 21.59
C GLN A 463 19.78 7.38 21.39
N ARG A 464 19.32 6.48 20.53
CA ARG A 464 19.97 5.20 20.24
C ARG A 464 20.60 5.15 18.85
N PHE A 465 21.04 6.29 18.35
CA PHE A 465 21.51 6.42 16.98
C PHE A 465 22.73 5.53 16.65
N ALA A 466 23.62 5.30 17.59
CA ALA A 466 24.75 4.40 17.41
C ALA A 466 24.30 2.96 17.05
N GLU A 467 23.20 2.48 17.66
CA GLU A 467 22.63 1.18 17.34
C GLU A 467 21.98 1.16 15.95
N VAL A 468 21.43 2.31 15.49
CA VAL A 468 20.89 2.42 14.13
C VAL A 468 22.01 2.20 13.11
N LEU A 469 23.16 2.85 13.28
CA LEU A 469 24.32 2.68 12.40
C LEU A 469 24.86 1.24 12.45
N GLU A 470 24.93 0.62 13.64
CA GLU A 470 25.38 -0.76 13.77
C GLU A 470 24.47 -1.73 12.99
N ARG A 471 23.13 -1.55 13.07
CA ARG A 471 22.17 -2.38 12.32
C ARG A 471 22.36 -2.29 10.80
N LYS A 472 22.84 -1.13 10.27
CA LYS A 472 23.08 -0.98 8.83
C LYS A 472 24.17 -1.88 8.29
N LYS A 473 25.13 -2.31 9.12
CA LYS A 473 26.15 -3.28 8.71
C LYS A 473 25.55 -4.61 8.23
N GLY A 474 24.39 -4.99 8.75
CA GLY A 474 23.62 -6.14 8.30
C GLY A 474 23.26 -6.12 6.79
N VAL A 475 23.34 -4.94 6.14
CA VAL A 475 23.14 -4.85 4.68
C VAL A 475 24.28 -5.55 3.94
N ALA A 476 25.53 -5.18 4.21
CA ALA A 476 26.69 -5.85 3.58
C ALA A 476 26.78 -7.32 3.98
N GLU A 477 26.58 -7.65 5.25
CA GLU A 477 26.59 -9.02 5.78
C GLU A 477 25.60 -9.94 5.05
N PHE A 478 24.39 -9.47 4.73
CA PHE A 478 23.39 -10.25 4.00
C PHE A 478 23.89 -10.65 2.61
N TYR A 479 24.65 -9.78 1.92
CA TYR A 479 25.16 -10.04 0.59
C TYR A 479 26.52 -10.74 0.62
N ASP A 480 27.37 -10.55 1.64
CA ASP A 480 28.65 -11.23 1.81
C ASP A 480 28.47 -12.75 2.02
N HIS A 481 27.46 -13.17 2.79
CA HIS A 481 27.12 -14.58 2.96
C HIS A 481 26.69 -15.29 1.67
N ASN A 482 26.41 -14.53 0.59
CA ASN A 482 26.03 -15.08 -0.71
C ASN A 482 27.21 -15.41 -1.59
N LEU A 483 28.36 -14.78 -1.40
CA LEU A 483 29.57 -15.05 -2.18
C LEU A 483 30.23 -16.38 -1.79
N GLY A 484 29.88 -16.94 -0.61
CA GLY A 484 30.42 -18.22 -0.11
C GLY A 484 29.70 -19.48 -0.61
N THR A 485 28.50 -19.35 -1.23
CA THR A 485 27.71 -20.51 -1.68
C THR A 485 27.73 -20.74 -3.18
N GLU A 486 28.29 -19.85 -4.00
CA GLU A 486 28.43 -20.01 -5.45
C GLU A 486 29.74 -20.71 -5.88
N THR A 487 30.61 -21.09 -4.94
CA THR A 487 31.94 -21.69 -5.30
C THR A 487 32.05 -23.22 -5.09
N THR A 488 30.92 -23.92 -4.84
CA THR A 488 30.93 -25.40 -4.81
C THR A 488 29.67 -25.97 -5.45
N GLY A 489 29.71 -26.19 -6.77
CA GLY A 489 28.70 -26.93 -7.49
C GLY A 489 29.06 -27.06 -8.95
#